data_c816221064756d0e21e8072c3ca6ac2a
#
_entry.id   c816221064756d0e21e8072c3ca6ac2a
#
_cell.length_a   1.000
_cell.length_b   1.000
_cell.length_c   1.000
_cell.angle_alpha   90.00
_cell.angle_beta   90.00
_cell.angle_gamma   90.00
#
_symmetry.space_group_name_H-M   'P 1'
#
loop_
_entity.id
_entity.type
_entity.pdbx_description
1 polymer ?
#
loop_
_entity_poly.entity_id
_entity_poly.type
_entity_poly.pdbx_seq_one_letter_code
_entity_poly.pdbx_strand_id
1 'polypeptide(L)'
;NENILGNKKTGITDITISEGIQKIDNYAFYQISSLTTAKLPNSIEIIGGATFKDTSLSGQLTIPKSTKEIYPYAFDSTKITALILDTALEKIGAYAFSDCINLSGTLTLPNSLTYLGEGSFYQCSKLTGDLTIPAGVTKIGNGAFFNCSGFNGCLTLENGVKETGTLSFGAANSKYPMSFNKLILPSSLTKIGPFTFQYCTKIPELTLPEGLEVISDGAFDHMTGLENTSLTIPSTVKTIGGDYLADENTGYG
;
A
#
# COMPACT_ATOMS: atom_id res chain seq x y z
N ASN A 1 -2.91 -27.33 3.65
CA ASN A 1 -3.51 -26.10 4.18
C ASN A 1 -4.96 -25.98 3.68
N GLU A 2 -5.86 -26.66 4.33
CA GLU A 2 -7.29 -26.55 4.04
C GLU A 2 -7.87 -25.43 4.92
N ASN A 3 -8.77 -24.59 4.37
CA ASN A 3 -9.51 -23.67 5.21
C ASN A 3 -10.42 -24.44 6.18
N ILE A 4 -10.95 -23.79 7.21
CA ILE A 4 -11.76 -24.44 8.25
C ILE A 4 -13.03 -25.15 7.72
N LEU A 5 -13.43 -24.85 6.48
CA LEU A 5 -14.65 -25.37 5.86
C LEU A 5 -14.38 -26.55 4.90
N GLY A 6 -13.09 -26.87 4.62
CA GLY A 6 -12.71 -27.98 3.72
C GLY A 6 -13.45 -27.89 2.38
N ASN A 7 -14.11 -28.97 1.99
CA ASN A 7 -14.88 -29.04 0.73
C ASN A 7 -16.24 -28.33 0.75
N LYS A 8 -16.65 -27.70 1.89
CA LYS A 8 -17.94 -26.98 2.04
C LYS A 8 -17.82 -25.50 1.67
N LYS A 9 -16.95 -25.14 0.72
CA LYS A 9 -16.71 -23.74 0.32
C LYS A 9 -17.84 -23.08 -0.48
N THR A 10 -18.77 -23.85 -1.01
CA THR A 10 -19.84 -23.34 -1.88
C THR A 10 -21.11 -22.99 -1.08
N GLY A 11 -21.67 -21.81 -1.36
CA GLY A 11 -22.95 -21.38 -0.81
C GLY A 11 -22.89 -20.59 0.50
N ILE A 12 -21.70 -20.40 1.11
CA ILE A 12 -21.56 -19.52 2.27
C ILE A 12 -21.41 -18.08 1.77
N THR A 13 -22.39 -17.25 2.09
CA THR A 13 -22.44 -15.84 1.70
C THR A 13 -22.02 -14.90 2.82
N ASP A 14 -22.26 -15.31 4.07
CA ASP A 14 -22.08 -14.46 5.24
C ASP A 14 -21.38 -15.23 6.36
N ILE A 15 -20.44 -14.58 7.02
CA ILE A 15 -19.76 -15.08 8.20
C ILE A 15 -19.86 -14.05 9.33
N THR A 16 -20.25 -14.53 10.51
CA THR A 16 -20.15 -13.77 11.76
C THR A 16 -19.18 -14.48 12.69
N ILE A 17 -18.11 -13.80 13.08
CA ILE A 17 -17.13 -14.29 14.04
C ILE A 17 -17.51 -13.75 15.42
N SER A 18 -17.64 -14.64 16.41
CA SER A 18 -18.07 -14.27 17.76
C SER A 18 -17.01 -13.49 18.52
N GLU A 19 -17.45 -12.64 19.45
CA GLU A 19 -16.56 -11.96 20.39
C GLU A 19 -15.73 -12.97 21.20
N GLY A 20 -14.51 -12.56 21.59
CA GLY A 20 -13.54 -13.41 22.29
C GLY A 20 -12.52 -14.10 21.37
N ILE A 21 -12.79 -14.18 20.05
CA ILE A 21 -11.80 -14.63 19.08
C ILE A 21 -10.78 -13.51 18.89
N GLN A 22 -9.50 -13.78 19.18
CA GLN A 22 -8.41 -12.80 19.07
C GLN A 22 -7.61 -12.94 17.78
N LYS A 23 -7.64 -14.11 17.15
CA LYS A 23 -6.87 -14.39 15.93
C LYS A 23 -7.71 -15.20 14.94
N ILE A 24 -7.67 -14.75 13.68
CA ILE A 24 -8.11 -15.56 12.54
C ILE A 24 -6.84 -16.09 11.88
N ASP A 25 -6.72 -17.40 11.73
CA ASP A 25 -5.49 -18.00 11.22
C ASP A 25 -5.38 -17.91 9.70
N ASN A 26 -4.19 -18.20 9.16
CA ASN A 26 -3.95 -18.15 7.73
C ASN A 26 -4.93 -19.04 6.95
N TYR A 27 -5.37 -18.55 5.80
CA TYR A 27 -6.26 -19.26 4.86
C TYR A 27 -7.64 -19.66 5.42
N ALA A 28 -8.07 -19.14 6.58
CA ALA A 28 -9.31 -19.57 7.25
C ALA A 28 -10.54 -19.54 6.32
N PHE A 29 -10.67 -18.50 5.49
CA PHE A 29 -11.77 -18.31 4.54
C PHE A 29 -11.30 -18.16 3.09
N TYR A 30 -10.09 -18.64 2.80
CA TYR A 30 -9.45 -18.54 1.49
C TYR A 30 -10.30 -19.14 0.38
N GLN A 31 -10.47 -18.37 -0.71
CA GLN A 31 -11.21 -18.80 -1.92
C GLN A 31 -12.67 -19.19 -1.70
N ILE A 32 -13.35 -18.67 -0.67
CA ILE A 32 -14.80 -18.78 -0.58
C ILE A 32 -15.42 -17.72 -1.49
N SER A 33 -15.50 -18.02 -2.79
CA SER A 33 -15.93 -17.06 -3.81
C SER A 33 -17.39 -16.58 -3.63
N SER A 34 -18.21 -17.31 -2.89
CA SER A 34 -19.58 -16.92 -2.54
C SER A 34 -19.64 -15.97 -1.34
N LEU A 35 -18.55 -15.80 -0.55
CA LEU A 35 -18.55 -14.99 0.67
C LEU A 35 -18.56 -13.50 0.31
N THR A 36 -19.65 -12.83 0.65
CA THR A 36 -19.88 -11.40 0.40
C THR A 36 -19.75 -10.54 1.64
N THR A 37 -20.00 -11.13 2.84
CA THR A 37 -20.01 -10.40 4.10
C THR A 37 -19.23 -11.15 5.17
N ALA A 38 -18.38 -10.44 5.92
CA ALA A 38 -17.71 -10.96 7.12
C ALA A 38 -17.81 -9.94 8.25
N LYS A 39 -18.45 -10.31 9.34
CA LYS A 39 -18.51 -9.51 10.55
C LYS A 39 -17.38 -9.93 11.49
N LEU A 40 -16.41 -9.03 11.67
CA LEU A 40 -15.27 -9.23 12.56
C LEU A 40 -15.62 -8.74 13.97
N PRO A 41 -15.23 -9.48 15.04
CA PRO A 41 -15.47 -9.04 16.42
C PRO A 41 -14.45 -8.00 16.86
N ASN A 42 -14.82 -7.20 17.86
CA ASN A 42 -13.90 -6.18 18.40
C ASN A 42 -12.70 -6.78 19.15
N SER A 43 -12.70 -8.08 19.44
CA SER A 43 -11.60 -8.77 20.11
C SER A 43 -10.45 -9.21 19.19
N ILE A 44 -10.59 -9.07 17.85
CA ILE A 44 -9.55 -9.51 16.89
C ILE A 44 -8.31 -8.65 17.00
N GLU A 45 -7.16 -9.29 17.31
CA GLU A 45 -5.85 -8.67 17.32
C GLU A 45 -5.04 -8.97 16.05
N ILE A 46 -5.23 -10.15 15.45
CA ILE A 46 -4.47 -10.60 14.27
C ILE A 46 -5.41 -11.16 13.20
N ILE A 47 -5.28 -10.65 11.98
CA ILE A 47 -5.90 -11.21 10.78
C ILE A 47 -4.82 -11.92 9.98
N GLY A 48 -4.92 -13.25 9.88
CA GLY A 48 -3.93 -14.14 9.28
C GLY A 48 -3.77 -13.95 7.77
N GLY A 49 -2.71 -14.55 7.23
CA GLY A 49 -2.38 -14.43 5.81
C GLY A 49 -3.40 -15.12 4.91
N ALA A 50 -3.70 -14.48 3.78
CA ALA A 50 -4.67 -14.95 2.78
C ALA A 50 -6.04 -15.37 3.37
N THR A 51 -6.40 -14.84 4.55
CA THR A 51 -7.63 -15.22 5.28
C THR A 51 -8.86 -15.04 4.39
N PHE A 52 -9.00 -13.91 3.72
CA PHE A 52 -10.13 -13.60 2.84
C PHE A 52 -9.74 -13.42 1.38
N LYS A 53 -8.53 -13.87 1.02
CA LYS A 53 -8.05 -13.78 -0.37
C LYS A 53 -8.99 -14.50 -1.33
N ASP A 54 -9.25 -13.90 -2.49
CA ASP A 54 -10.10 -14.42 -3.55
C ASP A 54 -11.57 -14.70 -3.09
N THR A 55 -12.06 -13.92 -2.12
CA THR A 55 -13.49 -13.92 -1.76
C THR A 55 -14.24 -12.81 -2.50
N SER A 56 -15.57 -12.84 -2.44
CA SER A 56 -16.42 -11.75 -2.94
C SER A 56 -16.78 -10.73 -1.87
N LEU A 57 -15.99 -10.63 -0.78
CA LEU A 57 -16.22 -9.61 0.25
C LEU A 57 -16.38 -8.24 -0.39
N SER A 58 -17.46 -7.55 -0.08
CA SER A 58 -17.87 -6.31 -0.71
C SER A 58 -18.38 -5.29 0.31
N GLY A 59 -18.65 -4.07 -0.15
CA GLY A 59 -19.07 -3.00 0.75
C GLY A 59 -17.92 -2.45 1.59
N GLN A 60 -18.27 -1.84 2.72
CA GLN A 60 -17.30 -1.26 3.65
C GLN A 60 -16.69 -2.33 4.55
N LEU A 61 -15.37 -2.42 4.56
CA LEU A 61 -14.60 -3.19 5.54
C LEU A 61 -14.13 -2.26 6.65
N THR A 62 -14.51 -2.57 7.88
CA THR A 62 -13.98 -1.89 9.08
C THR A 62 -13.06 -2.86 9.81
N ILE A 63 -11.80 -2.51 9.94
CA ILE A 63 -10.83 -3.26 10.76
C ILE A 63 -11.07 -2.89 12.23
N PRO A 64 -11.30 -3.89 13.12
CA PRO A 64 -11.61 -3.63 14.52
C PRO A 64 -10.47 -2.91 15.27
N LYS A 65 -10.83 -2.15 16.31
CA LYS A 65 -9.90 -1.31 17.11
C LYS A 65 -8.78 -2.08 17.78
N SER A 66 -8.98 -3.35 18.12
CA SER A 66 -7.99 -4.21 18.75
C SER A 66 -6.97 -4.78 17.78
N THR A 67 -7.25 -4.69 16.45
CA THR A 67 -6.39 -5.30 15.44
C THR A 67 -5.06 -4.56 15.34
N LYS A 68 -3.99 -5.31 15.60
CA LYS A 68 -2.60 -4.83 15.53
C LYS A 68 -1.92 -5.20 14.23
N GLU A 69 -2.22 -6.38 13.69
CA GLU A 69 -1.53 -6.92 12.53
C GLU A 69 -2.50 -7.51 11.50
N ILE A 70 -2.31 -7.12 10.26
CA ILE A 70 -2.92 -7.75 9.08
C ILE A 70 -1.79 -8.43 8.32
N TYR A 71 -1.88 -9.75 8.15
CA TYR A 71 -0.83 -10.56 7.54
C TYR A 71 -0.88 -10.52 6.00
N PRO A 72 0.16 -11.03 5.30
CA PRO A 72 0.23 -10.96 3.84
C PRO A 72 -0.99 -11.56 3.15
N TYR A 73 -1.44 -10.90 2.08
CA TYR A 73 -2.57 -11.31 1.24
C TYR A 73 -3.93 -11.41 1.94
N ALA A 74 -4.10 -10.89 3.16
CA ALA A 74 -5.29 -11.14 3.99
C ALA A 74 -6.62 -10.81 3.28
N PHE A 75 -6.67 -9.74 2.48
CA PHE A 75 -7.83 -9.28 1.73
C PHE A 75 -7.53 -9.13 0.21
N ASP A 76 -6.48 -9.77 -0.27
CA ASP A 76 -6.10 -9.71 -1.68
C ASP A 76 -7.24 -10.16 -2.59
N SER A 77 -7.46 -9.42 -3.68
CA SER A 77 -8.49 -9.68 -4.69
C SER A 77 -9.93 -9.71 -4.16
N THR A 78 -10.22 -8.97 -3.06
CA THR A 78 -11.59 -8.78 -2.57
C THR A 78 -12.31 -7.66 -3.33
N LYS A 79 -13.65 -7.59 -3.17
CA LYS A 79 -14.51 -6.59 -3.82
C LYS A 79 -14.93 -5.45 -2.87
N ILE A 80 -14.19 -5.25 -1.77
CA ILE A 80 -14.48 -4.15 -0.83
C ILE A 80 -14.48 -2.80 -1.55
N THR A 81 -15.37 -1.89 -1.12
CA THR A 81 -15.53 -0.57 -1.74
C THR A 81 -15.06 0.57 -0.85
N ALA A 82 -14.97 0.34 0.46
CA ALA A 82 -14.43 1.29 1.42
C ALA A 82 -13.64 0.55 2.52
N LEU A 83 -12.64 1.18 3.07
CA LEU A 83 -11.78 0.64 4.12
C LEU A 83 -11.64 1.64 5.27
N ILE A 84 -11.94 1.19 6.48
CA ILE A 84 -11.69 1.93 7.71
C ILE A 84 -10.64 1.18 8.51
N LEU A 85 -9.49 1.83 8.72
CA LEU A 85 -8.40 1.35 9.56
C LEU A 85 -8.43 2.10 10.89
N ASP A 86 -8.39 1.37 11.99
CA ASP A 86 -8.40 1.97 13.32
C ASP A 86 -6.99 2.27 13.84
N THR A 87 -6.94 3.04 14.92
CA THR A 87 -5.73 3.65 15.50
C THR A 87 -4.74 2.68 16.14
N ALA A 88 -5.09 1.41 16.37
CA ALA A 88 -4.20 0.42 16.98
C ALA A 88 -3.39 -0.39 15.97
N LEU A 89 -3.69 -0.29 14.68
CA LEU A 89 -3.03 -1.10 13.64
C LEU A 89 -1.56 -0.69 13.48
N GLU A 90 -0.66 -1.64 13.72
CA GLU A 90 0.78 -1.45 13.66
C GLU A 90 1.40 -1.98 12.36
N LYS A 91 0.79 -3.02 11.75
CA LYS A 91 1.37 -3.68 10.58
C LYS A 91 0.32 -4.03 9.52
N ILE A 92 0.60 -3.65 8.27
CA ILE A 92 -0.09 -4.10 7.07
C ILE A 92 0.91 -4.94 6.26
N GLY A 93 0.64 -6.23 6.12
CA GLY A 93 1.50 -7.21 5.46
C GLY A 93 1.59 -7.02 3.95
N ALA A 94 2.52 -7.75 3.33
CA ALA A 94 2.70 -7.71 1.88
C ALA A 94 1.42 -8.15 1.15
N TYR A 95 1.03 -7.38 0.13
CA TYR A 95 -0.16 -7.63 -0.70
C TYR A 95 -1.48 -7.74 0.08
N ALA A 96 -1.56 -7.20 1.31
CA ALA A 96 -2.72 -7.38 2.18
C ALA A 96 -4.04 -6.90 1.57
N PHE A 97 -4.02 -5.82 0.79
CA PHE A 97 -5.15 -5.26 0.04
C PHE A 97 -4.86 -5.15 -1.46
N SER A 98 -3.95 -5.99 -1.99
CA SER A 98 -3.65 -6.02 -3.42
C SER A 98 -4.90 -6.35 -4.23
N ASP A 99 -5.00 -5.79 -5.43
CA ASP A 99 -6.09 -6.02 -6.36
C ASP A 99 -7.51 -5.78 -5.81
N CYS A 100 -7.63 -4.95 -4.75
CA CYS A 100 -8.91 -4.42 -4.29
C CYS A 100 -9.39 -3.32 -5.25
N ILE A 101 -9.63 -3.66 -6.51
CA ILE A 101 -9.92 -2.73 -7.61
C ILE A 101 -11.22 -1.91 -7.46
N ASN A 102 -12.07 -2.27 -6.50
CA ASN A 102 -13.28 -1.54 -6.15
C ASN A 102 -13.10 -0.60 -4.96
N LEU A 103 -11.98 -0.73 -4.23
CA LEU A 103 -11.68 0.12 -3.07
C LEU A 103 -11.52 1.57 -3.52
N SER A 104 -12.38 2.45 -3.03
CA SER A 104 -12.54 3.83 -3.46
C SER A 104 -12.61 4.80 -2.29
N GLY A 105 -12.54 6.10 -2.59
CA GLY A 105 -12.53 7.16 -1.58
C GLY A 105 -11.14 7.37 -1.00
N THR A 106 -11.06 8.07 0.12
CA THR A 106 -9.81 8.42 0.79
C THR A 106 -9.30 7.26 1.66
N LEU A 107 -7.99 7.04 1.63
CA LEU A 107 -7.32 6.08 2.51
C LEU A 107 -6.62 6.84 3.65
N THR A 108 -7.04 6.58 4.88
CA THR A 108 -6.38 7.10 6.07
C THR A 108 -5.58 5.98 6.74
N LEU A 109 -4.26 6.10 6.73
CA LEU A 109 -3.38 5.20 7.47
C LEU A 109 -3.25 5.67 8.93
N PRO A 110 -3.35 4.79 9.93
CA PRO A 110 -3.27 5.19 11.33
C PRO A 110 -1.83 5.57 11.74
N ASN A 111 -1.69 6.53 12.66
CA ASN A 111 -0.37 6.98 13.17
C ASN A 111 0.39 5.89 13.93
N SER A 112 -0.28 4.84 14.39
CA SER A 112 0.33 3.65 15.00
C SER A 112 1.07 2.76 14.01
N LEU A 113 0.85 2.94 12.69
CA LEU A 113 1.44 2.08 11.67
C LEU A 113 2.95 2.24 11.62
N THR A 114 3.67 1.11 11.76
CA THR A 114 5.13 1.02 11.71
C THR A 114 5.64 0.17 10.55
N TYR A 115 4.78 -0.65 9.97
CA TYR A 115 5.13 -1.51 8.84
C TYR A 115 4.08 -1.47 7.73
N LEU A 116 4.52 -1.13 6.54
CA LEU A 116 3.74 -1.12 5.31
C LEU A 116 4.45 -1.99 4.28
N GLY A 117 3.90 -3.19 4.06
CA GLY A 117 4.52 -4.25 3.28
C GLY A 117 4.54 -4.00 1.78
N GLU A 118 5.30 -4.84 1.08
CA GLU A 118 5.35 -4.87 -0.37
C GLU A 118 3.94 -5.03 -0.96
N GLY A 119 3.61 -4.27 -2.01
CA GLY A 119 2.35 -4.35 -2.72
C GLY A 119 1.10 -4.22 -1.86
N SER A 120 1.20 -3.69 -0.63
CA SER A 120 0.11 -3.71 0.36
C SER A 120 -1.22 -3.16 -0.15
N PHE A 121 -1.19 -2.19 -1.09
CA PHE A 121 -2.34 -1.62 -1.81
C PHE A 121 -2.14 -1.65 -3.34
N TYR A 122 -1.40 -2.64 -3.84
CA TYR A 122 -1.11 -2.80 -5.26
C TYR A 122 -2.41 -2.80 -6.09
N GLN A 123 -2.48 -2.01 -7.17
CA GLN A 123 -3.64 -1.87 -8.06
C GLN A 123 -4.96 -1.39 -7.43
N CYS A 124 -4.95 -0.75 -6.26
CA CYS A 124 -6.14 -0.09 -5.71
C CYS A 124 -6.47 1.20 -6.47
N SER A 125 -6.77 1.09 -7.76
CA SER A 125 -6.83 2.20 -8.73
C SER A 125 -7.97 3.20 -8.54
N LYS A 126 -8.93 2.92 -7.63
CA LYS A 126 -10.05 3.83 -7.32
C LYS A 126 -9.88 4.61 -6.02
N LEU A 127 -8.77 4.41 -5.27
CA LEU A 127 -8.43 5.28 -4.13
C LEU A 127 -8.19 6.70 -4.62
N THR A 128 -8.70 7.70 -3.88
CA THR A 128 -8.68 9.11 -4.28
C THR A 128 -8.22 10.02 -3.14
N GLY A 129 -8.02 11.31 -3.44
CA GLY A 129 -7.66 12.34 -2.46
C GLY A 129 -6.20 12.30 -2.08
N ASP A 130 -5.92 12.75 -0.86
CA ASP A 130 -4.59 12.81 -0.28
C ASP A 130 -4.15 11.44 0.25
N LEU A 131 -2.84 11.21 0.27
CA LEU A 131 -2.24 10.05 0.94
C LEU A 131 -1.12 10.54 1.88
N THR A 132 -1.24 10.22 3.15
CA THR A 132 -0.19 10.48 4.14
C THR A 132 0.40 9.16 4.63
N ILE A 133 1.72 9.02 4.52
CA ILE A 133 2.47 7.91 5.10
C ILE A 133 2.96 8.33 6.49
N PRO A 134 2.51 7.65 7.57
CA PRO A 134 2.81 8.05 8.95
C PRO A 134 4.30 7.91 9.30
N ALA A 135 4.75 8.72 10.24
CA ALA A 135 6.14 8.79 10.72
C ALA A 135 6.71 7.46 11.22
N GLY A 136 5.86 6.57 11.74
CA GLY A 136 6.25 5.24 12.20
C GLY A 136 6.73 4.31 11.08
N VAL A 137 6.32 4.55 9.84
CA VAL A 137 6.72 3.75 8.67
C VAL A 137 8.08 4.22 8.18
N THR A 138 9.17 3.64 8.72
CA THR A 138 10.54 4.07 8.37
C THR A 138 10.94 3.66 6.95
N LYS A 139 10.36 2.58 6.41
CA LYS A 139 10.58 2.11 5.05
C LYS A 139 9.26 1.70 4.40
N ILE A 140 8.99 2.23 3.22
CA ILE A 140 7.80 1.89 2.43
C ILE A 140 8.13 0.68 1.56
N GLY A 141 7.25 -0.34 1.57
CA GLY A 141 7.43 -1.55 0.79
C GLY A 141 7.48 -1.32 -0.72
N ASN A 142 8.15 -2.22 -1.45
CA ASN A 142 8.16 -2.18 -2.92
C ASN A 142 6.73 -2.24 -3.45
N GLY A 143 6.40 -1.42 -4.43
CA GLY A 143 5.07 -1.41 -5.05
C GLY A 143 3.90 -1.18 -4.11
N ALA A 144 4.12 -0.64 -2.88
CA ALA A 144 3.07 -0.53 -1.86
C ALA A 144 1.79 0.14 -2.38
N PHE A 145 1.91 1.12 -3.27
CA PHE A 145 0.80 1.81 -3.95
C PHE A 145 0.94 1.80 -5.48
N PHE A 146 1.59 0.76 -6.03
CA PHE A 146 1.78 0.67 -7.47
C PHE A 146 0.43 0.61 -8.20
N ASN A 147 0.30 1.40 -9.27
CA ASN A 147 -0.94 1.53 -10.06
C ASN A 147 -2.17 2.01 -9.28
N CYS A 148 -1.99 2.74 -8.17
CA CYS A 148 -3.08 3.44 -7.47
C CYS A 148 -3.43 4.76 -8.18
N SER A 149 -3.77 4.71 -9.46
CA SER A 149 -3.89 5.87 -10.36
C SER A 149 -5.01 6.87 -10.02
N GLY A 150 -5.93 6.50 -9.13
CA GLY A 150 -7.04 7.37 -8.68
C GLY A 150 -6.63 8.46 -7.69
N PHE A 151 -5.50 8.32 -6.97
CA PHE A 151 -5.03 9.39 -6.08
C PHE A 151 -4.79 10.68 -6.85
N ASN A 152 -5.39 11.78 -6.42
CA ASN A 152 -5.38 13.07 -7.11
C ASN A 152 -5.10 14.28 -6.20
N GLY A 153 -4.76 14.01 -4.94
CA GLY A 153 -4.41 15.01 -3.95
C GLY A 153 -2.90 15.07 -3.66
N CYS A 154 -2.54 15.44 -2.45
CA CYS A 154 -1.17 15.52 -1.98
C CYS A 154 -0.66 14.14 -1.50
N LEU A 155 0.55 13.76 -1.91
CA LEU A 155 1.31 12.69 -1.26
C LEU A 155 2.25 13.30 -0.22
N THR A 156 2.03 12.95 1.05
CA THR A 156 2.88 13.40 2.16
C THR A 156 3.58 12.21 2.80
N LEU A 157 4.90 12.24 2.86
CA LEU A 157 5.69 11.35 3.70
C LEU A 157 6.02 12.11 4.99
N GLU A 158 5.60 11.57 6.15
CA GLU A 158 5.87 12.24 7.43
C GLU A 158 7.32 12.07 7.89
N ASN A 159 7.75 12.98 8.77
CA ASN A 159 9.11 12.96 9.31
C ASN A 159 9.32 11.72 10.19
N GLY A 160 10.16 10.81 9.75
CA GLY A 160 10.36 9.46 10.27
C GLY A 160 10.52 8.45 9.13
N VAL A 161 9.89 8.72 7.97
CA VAL A 161 10.12 7.94 6.75
C VAL A 161 11.55 8.19 6.26
N LYS A 162 12.33 7.12 6.08
CA LYS A 162 13.75 7.17 5.67
C LYS A 162 13.97 6.67 4.25
N GLU A 163 13.20 5.67 3.81
CA GLU A 163 13.40 5.02 2.52
C GLU A 163 12.07 4.73 1.82
N THR A 164 12.04 4.91 0.51
CA THR A 164 10.97 4.41 -0.34
C THR A 164 11.43 3.15 -1.08
N GLY A 165 10.53 2.19 -1.25
CA GLY A 165 10.79 0.97 -2.03
C GLY A 165 10.68 1.20 -3.52
N THR A 166 11.14 0.21 -4.31
CA THR A 166 10.97 0.19 -5.77
C THR A 166 9.50 0.35 -6.15
N LEU A 167 9.18 1.25 -7.08
CA LEU A 167 7.83 1.46 -7.62
C LEU A 167 6.76 1.78 -6.55
N SER A 168 7.14 2.20 -5.34
CA SER A 168 6.20 2.31 -4.22
C SER A 168 5.02 3.26 -4.49
N PHE A 169 5.20 4.27 -5.34
CA PHE A 169 4.15 5.17 -5.82
C PHE A 169 4.14 5.29 -7.35
N GLY A 170 4.72 4.32 -8.04
CA GLY A 170 4.82 4.32 -9.49
C GLY A 170 3.60 3.74 -10.19
N ALA A 171 3.61 3.84 -11.52
CA ALA A 171 2.64 3.20 -12.39
C ALA A 171 3.34 2.44 -13.52
N ALA A 172 2.65 1.47 -14.12
CA ALA A 172 3.22 0.61 -15.17
C ALA A 172 3.42 1.34 -16.51
N ASN A 173 2.63 2.37 -16.78
CA ASN A 173 2.64 3.05 -18.07
C ASN A 173 1.90 4.39 -18.03
N SER A 174 2.04 5.15 -19.12
CA SER A 174 1.40 6.46 -19.28
C SER A 174 -0.12 6.42 -19.48
N LYS A 175 -0.73 5.28 -19.70
CA LYS A 175 -2.19 5.16 -19.86
C LYS A 175 -2.93 5.33 -18.54
N TYR A 176 -2.31 4.92 -17.44
CA TYR A 176 -2.89 5.00 -16.09
C TYR A 176 -1.88 5.62 -15.12
N PRO A 177 -1.48 6.89 -15.35
CA PRO A 177 -0.44 7.52 -14.53
C PRO A 177 -0.91 7.75 -13.11
N MET A 178 0.03 7.87 -12.19
CA MET A 178 -0.27 8.40 -10.85
C MET A 178 -0.63 9.88 -10.96
N SER A 179 -1.68 10.30 -10.28
CA SER A 179 -2.27 11.63 -10.45
C SER A 179 -2.11 12.55 -9.23
N PHE A 180 -1.17 12.23 -8.32
CA PHE A 180 -0.80 13.16 -7.24
C PHE A 180 -0.43 14.54 -7.83
N ASN A 181 -0.95 15.59 -7.22
CA ASN A 181 -0.73 16.97 -7.66
C ASN A 181 0.30 17.71 -6.80
N LYS A 182 0.74 17.12 -5.70
CA LYS A 182 1.77 17.64 -4.81
C LYS A 182 2.52 16.49 -4.12
N LEU A 183 3.82 16.71 -3.88
CA LEU A 183 4.67 15.79 -3.14
C LEU A 183 5.36 16.54 -2.00
N ILE A 184 5.23 16.01 -0.78
CA ILE A 184 5.89 16.55 0.41
C ILE A 184 6.82 15.46 0.96
N LEU A 185 8.12 15.69 0.88
CA LEU A 185 9.17 14.79 1.34
C LEU A 185 9.74 15.28 2.68
N PRO A 186 9.96 14.38 3.66
CA PRO A 186 10.45 14.76 4.98
C PRO A 186 11.98 14.94 5.01
N SER A 187 12.47 15.71 5.97
CA SER A 187 13.92 15.87 6.19
C SER A 187 14.62 14.56 6.64
N SER A 188 13.87 13.58 7.11
CA SER A 188 14.37 12.25 7.50
C SER A 188 14.63 11.33 6.31
N LEU A 189 14.18 11.69 5.08
CA LEU A 189 14.32 10.84 3.90
C LEU A 189 15.77 10.80 3.43
N THR A 190 16.38 9.62 3.45
CA THR A 190 17.76 9.39 3.05
C THR A 190 17.89 8.68 1.69
N LYS A 191 16.85 7.92 1.30
CA LYS A 191 16.87 7.17 0.04
C LYS A 191 15.51 7.23 -0.68
N ILE A 192 15.55 7.56 -1.95
CA ILE A 192 14.44 7.38 -2.90
C ILE A 192 14.79 6.15 -3.76
N GLY A 193 13.97 5.10 -3.65
CA GLY A 193 14.17 3.81 -4.32
C GLY A 193 13.92 3.88 -5.84
N PRO A 194 14.25 2.80 -6.57
CA PRO A 194 14.08 2.73 -8.02
C PRO A 194 12.61 2.97 -8.42
N PHE A 195 12.43 3.76 -9.49
CA PHE A 195 11.11 4.03 -10.09
C PHE A 195 10.01 4.46 -9.09
N THR A 196 10.40 4.98 -7.90
CA THR A 196 9.48 5.33 -6.81
C THR A 196 8.30 6.17 -7.28
N PHE A 197 8.56 7.21 -8.10
CA PHE A 197 7.55 8.15 -8.60
C PHE A 197 7.37 8.05 -10.12
N GLN A 198 7.66 6.88 -10.71
CA GLN A 198 7.50 6.67 -12.13
C GLN A 198 6.04 6.95 -12.56
N TYR A 199 5.89 7.74 -13.65
CA TYR A 199 4.60 8.21 -14.16
C TYR A 199 3.76 9.04 -13.16
N CYS A 200 4.37 9.73 -12.17
CA CYS A 200 3.71 10.77 -11.38
C CYS A 200 3.62 12.07 -12.20
N THR A 201 2.68 12.13 -13.13
CA THR A 201 2.66 13.14 -14.21
C THR A 201 2.07 14.50 -13.85
N LYS A 202 1.49 14.66 -12.63
CA LYS A 202 0.77 15.88 -12.23
C LYS A 202 1.47 16.73 -11.19
N ILE A 203 2.67 16.33 -10.74
CA ILE A 203 3.46 17.08 -9.74
C ILE A 203 4.20 18.20 -10.46
N PRO A 204 3.85 19.50 -10.20
CA PRO A 204 4.42 20.63 -10.96
C PRO A 204 5.78 21.08 -10.44
N GLU A 205 6.10 20.78 -9.18
CA GLU A 205 7.33 21.17 -8.50
C GLU A 205 7.80 20.09 -7.54
N LEU A 206 9.12 19.96 -7.39
CA LEU A 206 9.72 18.98 -6.50
C LEU A 206 10.86 19.65 -5.71
N THR A 207 10.76 19.57 -4.39
CA THR A 207 11.85 19.95 -3.48
C THR A 207 12.40 18.69 -2.82
N LEU A 208 13.71 18.46 -3.00
CA LEU A 208 14.41 17.35 -2.37
C LEU A 208 14.96 17.79 -1.01
N PRO A 209 14.83 16.95 0.05
CA PRO A 209 15.29 17.33 1.39
C PRO A 209 16.80 17.25 1.52
N GLU A 210 17.38 18.17 2.35
CA GLU A 210 18.80 18.21 2.71
C GLU A 210 19.16 16.97 3.54
N GLY A 211 19.03 15.96 3.56
CA GLY A 211 19.35 14.69 4.23
C GLY A 211 19.39 13.54 3.24
N LEU A 212 18.93 13.81 2.00
CA LEU A 212 18.84 12.79 0.96
C LEU A 212 20.27 12.40 0.52
N GLU A 213 20.55 11.10 0.54
CA GLU A 213 21.86 10.55 0.16
C GLU A 213 21.82 9.76 -1.15
N VAL A 214 20.68 9.11 -1.45
CA VAL A 214 20.56 8.23 -2.62
C VAL A 214 19.29 8.53 -3.40
N ILE A 215 19.45 8.75 -4.71
CA ILE A 215 18.38 8.81 -5.70
C ILE A 215 18.61 7.63 -6.65
N SER A 216 17.79 6.60 -6.57
CA SER A 216 17.96 5.38 -7.35
C SER A 216 17.51 5.53 -8.80
N ASP A 217 17.78 4.50 -9.64
CA ASP A 217 17.45 4.47 -11.05
C ASP A 217 15.97 4.77 -11.31
N GLY A 218 15.69 5.61 -12.28
CA GLY A 218 14.33 5.94 -12.70
C GLY A 218 13.41 6.52 -11.62
N ALA A 219 13.96 6.97 -10.48
CA ALA A 219 13.16 7.44 -9.34
C ALA A 219 12.08 8.46 -9.71
N PHE A 220 12.35 9.30 -10.73
CA PHE A 220 11.47 10.34 -11.25
C PHE A 220 11.12 10.13 -12.73
N ASP A 221 11.22 8.88 -13.22
CA ASP A 221 10.99 8.57 -14.62
C ASP A 221 9.56 8.97 -15.05
N HIS A 222 9.44 9.59 -16.22
CA HIS A 222 8.15 10.06 -16.76
C HIS A 222 7.34 11.01 -15.84
N MET A 223 7.98 11.76 -14.94
CA MET A 223 7.35 12.85 -14.17
C MET A 223 7.17 14.10 -15.04
N THR A 224 6.32 14.03 -16.04
CA THR A 224 6.17 15.09 -17.06
C THR A 224 5.60 16.42 -16.51
N GLY A 225 5.03 16.41 -15.31
CA GLY A 225 4.63 17.63 -14.60
C GLY A 225 5.80 18.55 -14.22
N LEU A 226 7.03 18.01 -14.16
CA LEU A 226 8.26 18.77 -13.87
C LEU A 226 8.90 19.39 -15.13
N GLU A 227 8.27 19.30 -16.29
CA GLU A 227 8.77 19.90 -17.51
C GLU A 227 8.94 21.42 -17.33
N ASN A 228 10.10 21.94 -17.79
CA ASN A 228 10.50 23.35 -17.67
C ASN A 228 10.70 23.88 -16.24
N THR A 229 10.88 23.00 -15.25
CA THR A 229 11.29 23.38 -13.90
C THR A 229 12.77 23.08 -13.68
N SER A 230 13.41 23.81 -12.75
CA SER A 230 14.76 23.46 -12.30
C SER A 230 14.66 22.61 -11.05
N LEU A 231 15.30 21.44 -11.06
CA LEU A 231 15.44 20.57 -9.90
C LEU A 231 16.83 20.76 -9.27
N THR A 232 16.86 21.19 -8.02
CA THR A 232 18.12 21.26 -7.27
C THR A 232 18.36 19.94 -6.56
N ILE A 233 19.51 19.32 -6.83
CA ILE A 233 19.97 18.13 -6.11
C ILE A 233 20.71 18.59 -4.85
N PRO A 234 20.29 18.15 -3.64
CA PRO A 234 20.97 18.50 -2.41
C PRO A 234 22.45 18.09 -2.38
N SER A 235 23.28 18.86 -1.71
CA SER A 235 24.73 18.57 -1.58
C SER A 235 25.02 17.28 -0.80
N THR A 236 24.06 16.76 -0.07
CA THR A 236 24.13 15.50 0.69
C THR A 236 23.99 14.26 -0.20
N VAL A 237 23.49 14.40 -1.43
CA VAL A 237 23.33 13.28 -2.36
C VAL A 237 24.68 12.76 -2.81
N LYS A 238 24.94 11.48 -2.52
CA LYS A 238 26.19 10.77 -2.83
C LYS A 238 26.06 9.89 -4.07
N THR A 239 24.83 9.42 -4.36
CA THR A 239 24.58 8.46 -5.45
C THR A 239 23.33 8.86 -6.23
N ILE A 240 23.42 8.86 -7.55
CA ILE A 240 22.30 9.01 -8.48
C ILE A 240 22.39 7.85 -9.47
N GLY A 241 21.35 6.99 -9.48
CA GLY A 241 21.31 5.77 -10.28
C GLY A 241 22.08 4.60 -9.65
N GLY A 242 22.14 3.46 -10.35
CA GLY A 242 23.03 2.34 -10.05
C GLY A 242 22.49 1.24 -9.14
N ASP A 243 21.29 1.37 -8.60
CA ASP A 243 20.73 0.36 -7.67
C ASP A 243 19.90 -0.75 -8.36
N TYR A 244 19.50 -0.55 -9.61
CA TYR A 244 18.56 -1.48 -10.29
C TYR A 244 19.23 -2.75 -10.81
N LEU A 245 20.53 -2.71 -11.08
CA LEU A 245 21.26 -3.85 -11.65
C LEU A 245 21.78 -4.86 -10.61
N ALA A 246 21.56 -4.61 -9.33
CA ALA A 246 22.10 -5.45 -8.26
C ALA A 246 21.21 -6.63 -7.85
N ASP A 247 19.95 -6.69 -8.33
CA ASP A 247 19.00 -7.75 -7.94
C ASP A 247 18.39 -8.43 -9.17
N GLU A 248 19.12 -9.43 -9.70
CA GLU A 248 18.67 -10.25 -10.85
C GLU A 248 17.42 -11.12 -10.55
N ASN A 249 16.81 -10.98 -9.36
CA ASN A 249 15.68 -11.80 -8.91
C ASN A 249 14.31 -11.10 -8.93
N THR A 250 14.21 -9.83 -9.31
CA THR A 250 12.91 -9.21 -9.51
C THR A 250 12.48 -9.41 -10.98
N GLY A 251 11.70 -10.46 -11.24
CA GLY A 251 11.19 -10.83 -12.55
C GLY A 251 10.21 -9.82 -13.18
N TYR A 252 10.60 -8.58 -13.31
CA TYR A 252 9.97 -7.55 -14.12
C TYR A 252 10.91 -7.18 -15.27
N GLY A 253 10.89 -8.04 -16.30
CA GLY A 253 11.40 -7.78 -17.62
C GLY A 253 10.24 -7.48 -18.57
#